data_c4e12334e34761f7bb0e1326b2057c62
#
_entry.id   c4e12334e34761f7bb0e1326b2057c62
#
_cell.length_a   1.000
_cell.length_b   1.000
_cell.length_c   1.000
_cell.angle_alpha   90.00
_cell.angle_beta   90.00
_cell.angle_gamma   90.00
#
_symmetry.space_group_name_H-M   'P 1'
#
loop_
_entity.id
_entity.type
_entity.pdbx_description
1 polymer ?
#
loop_
_entity_poly.entity_id
_entity_poly.type
_entity_poly.pdbx_seq_one_letter_code
_entity_poly.pdbx_strand_id
1 'polypeptide(L)'
;MVTVSCKGTLRDQTQVAIKSLSAESKQGTREFLTEIDMISNIKHPNLVQLIGCCIKGSNRMLVYEYLENNSLAKALFGQKSRRIHLDWPRRAAICIGTAHGLAFLHEEAEPHIVHRDIKASNVLLDKDLVPKIGDFGLAKLFPDNVTHISTRVAGTMGYLAPEYALLGQLTKKADIYSFGVLVLEIISGRSSTKAAWGEDLMVLVEWTWKMQEEDRLLEIVDPELVEYPETEVLRFIKVALFCTQAASFQRPSMKQVVEMLSKEIILDEKALTPPGVLKNMDRTSRGSSGSSQSTLVHKGKHSTGTGAFITSTNLHSSSLTITDMQPR
;
A
#
# COMPACT_ATOMS: atom_id res chain seq x y z
N MET A 1 -8.46 9.53 11.82
CA MET A 1 -9.74 8.80 11.77
C MET A 1 -9.57 7.50 12.54
N VAL A 2 -10.44 7.18 13.49
CA VAL A 2 -10.28 5.94 14.30
C VAL A 2 -11.12 4.86 13.63
N THR A 3 -10.47 3.99 12.88
CA THR A 3 -11.08 2.75 12.39
C THR A 3 -10.78 1.67 13.42
N VAL A 4 -11.82 1.12 14.04
CA VAL A 4 -11.67 0.02 15.01
C VAL A 4 -12.01 -1.28 14.30
N SER A 5 -11.04 -2.20 14.23
CA SER A 5 -11.26 -3.56 13.73
C SER A 5 -11.36 -4.51 14.92
N CYS A 6 -12.46 -5.23 15.02
CA CYS A 6 -12.72 -6.22 16.08
C CYS A 6 -12.92 -7.61 15.47
N LYS A 7 -12.51 -8.65 16.19
CA LYS A 7 -12.87 -10.03 15.89
C LYS A 7 -14.31 -10.28 16.37
N GLY A 8 -15.12 -10.90 15.54
CA GLY A 8 -16.49 -11.33 15.87
C GLY A 8 -16.71 -12.80 15.55
N THR A 9 -17.84 -13.34 16.02
CA THR A 9 -18.28 -14.69 15.70
C THR A 9 -19.75 -14.63 15.30
N LEU A 10 -20.08 -15.15 14.12
CA LEU A 10 -21.46 -15.26 13.66
C LEU A 10 -22.20 -16.39 14.38
N ARG A 11 -23.54 -16.51 14.18
CA ARG A 11 -24.36 -17.53 14.84
C ARG A 11 -23.97 -18.97 14.45
N ASP A 12 -23.44 -19.15 13.25
CA ASP A 12 -22.92 -20.42 12.72
C ASP A 12 -21.50 -20.75 13.17
N GLN A 13 -20.96 -20.00 14.15
CA GLN A 13 -19.58 -20.07 14.66
C GLN A 13 -18.49 -19.60 13.67
N THR A 14 -18.86 -19.04 12.53
CA THR A 14 -17.88 -18.45 11.58
C THR A 14 -17.21 -17.24 12.22
N GLN A 15 -15.87 -17.23 12.24
CA GLN A 15 -15.09 -16.09 12.71
C GLN A 15 -15.03 -15.00 11.64
N VAL A 16 -15.24 -13.76 12.03
CA VAL A 16 -15.25 -12.60 11.13
C VAL A 16 -14.42 -11.45 11.69
N ALA A 17 -13.96 -10.59 10.79
CA ALA A 17 -13.37 -9.31 11.16
C ALA A 17 -14.38 -8.19 10.90
N ILE A 18 -14.60 -7.33 11.90
CA ILE A 18 -15.56 -6.24 11.82
C ILE A 18 -14.80 -4.92 11.82
N LYS A 19 -14.94 -4.15 10.74
CA LYS A 19 -14.39 -2.80 10.59
C LYS A 19 -15.49 -1.78 10.85
N SER A 20 -15.37 -1.06 11.98
CA SER A 20 -16.31 0.02 12.35
C SER A 20 -15.84 1.37 11.81
N LEU A 21 -16.72 2.05 11.09
CA LEU A 21 -16.51 3.36 10.51
C LEU A 21 -17.44 4.39 11.16
N SER A 22 -16.90 5.56 11.53
CA SER A 22 -17.71 6.62 12.12
C SER A 22 -18.62 7.27 11.08
N ALA A 23 -19.92 7.29 11.34
CA ALA A 23 -20.89 7.98 10.49
C ALA A 23 -20.91 9.50 10.70
N GLU A 24 -20.35 10.00 11.81
CA GLU A 24 -20.28 11.43 12.12
C GLU A 24 -19.34 12.17 11.16
N SER A 25 -18.37 11.46 10.58
CA SER A 25 -17.49 12.02 9.56
C SER A 25 -18.01 11.72 8.14
N LYS A 26 -18.09 12.75 7.30
CA LYS A 26 -18.38 12.58 5.86
C LYS A 26 -17.40 11.61 5.18
N GLN A 27 -16.18 11.58 5.67
CA GLN A 27 -15.13 10.67 5.18
C GLN A 27 -15.46 9.20 5.49
N GLY A 28 -15.88 8.87 6.73
CA GLY A 28 -16.22 7.48 7.12
C GLY A 28 -17.41 6.92 6.35
N THR A 29 -18.44 7.76 6.11
CA THR A 29 -19.57 7.36 5.26
C THR A 29 -19.12 7.09 3.82
N ARG A 30 -18.22 7.93 3.28
CA ARG A 30 -17.71 7.77 1.92
C ARG A 30 -16.86 6.50 1.78
N GLU A 31 -15.98 6.24 2.74
CA GLU A 31 -15.16 5.02 2.76
C GLU A 31 -16.04 3.77 2.86
N PHE A 32 -17.06 3.78 3.72
CA PHE A 32 -18.01 2.68 3.86
C PHE A 32 -18.71 2.34 2.53
N LEU A 33 -19.23 3.35 1.83
CA LEU A 33 -19.89 3.15 0.54
C LEU A 33 -18.90 2.71 -0.53
N THR A 34 -17.71 3.32 -0.56
CA THR A 34 -16.66 2.96 -1.52
C THR A 34 -16.24 1.49 -1.35
N GLU A 35 -16.02 1.02 -0.12
CA GLU A 35 -15.64 -0.38 0.10
C GLU A 35 -16.73 -1.35 -0.37
N ILE A 36 -18.00 -1.06 -0.09
CA ILE A 36 -19.11 -1.92 -0.57
C ILE A 36 -19.14 -1.93 -2.09
N ASP A 37 -19.08 -0.77 -2.72
CA ASP A 37 -19.14 -0.61 -4.18
C ASP A 37 -18.02 -1.36 -4.90
N MET A 38 -16.80 -1.30 -4.33
CA MET A 38 -15.62 -1.87 -4.94
C MET A 38 -15.54 -3.41 -4.82
N ILE A 39 -15.92 -3.98 -3.67
CA ILE A 39 -15.58 -5.38 -3.37
C ILE A 39 -16.77 -6.30 -3.10
N SER A 40 -18.03 -5.81 -3.13
CA SER A 40 -19.20 -6.65 -2.86
C SER A 40 -19.36 -7.81 -3.86
N ASN A 41 -18.96 -7.63 -5.10
CA ASN A 41 -19.12 -8.60 -6.18
C ASN A 41 -17.80 -9.24 -6.64
N ILE A 42 -16.69 -8.93 -5.96
CA ILE A 42 -15.35 -9.40 -6.33
C ILE A 42 -14.95 -10.56 -5.42
N LYS A 43 -14.47 -11.66 -6.04
CA LYS A 43 -13.88 -12.80 -5.33
C LYS A 43 -12.58 -13.19 -6.00
N HIS A 44 -11.49 -13.17 -5.23
CA HIS A 44 -10.18 -13.62 -5.68
C HIS A 44 -9.39 -14.17 -4.48
N PRO A 45 -8.58 -15.22 -4.61
CA PRO A 45 -7.84 -15.81 -3.47
C PRO A 45 -6.92 -14.80 -2.76
N ASN A 46 -6.41 -13.80 -3.47
CA ASN A 46 -5.52 -12.78 -2.89
C ASN A 46 -6.21 -11.43 -2.60
N LEU A 47 -7.54 -11.41 -2.47
CA LEU A 47 -8.33 -10.27 -2.01
C LEU A 47 -9.14 -10.67 -0.79
N VAL A 48 -9.25 -9.73 0.18
CA VAL A 48 -10.08 -9.93 1.38
C VAL A 48 -11.56 -9.94 0.98
N GLN A 49 -12.29 -10.97 1.38
CA GLN A 49 -13.71 -11.12 1.05
C GLN A 49 -14.59 -10.29 2.00
N LEU A 50 -15.44 -9.44 1.45
CA LEU A 50 -16.54 -8.81 2.17
C LEU A 50 -17.68 -9.83 2.33
N ILE A 51 -18.04 -10.16 3.56
CA ILE A 51 -19.16 -11.07 3.88
C ILE A 51 -20.47 -10.30 3.93
N GLY A 52 -20.44 -9.05 4.43
CA GLY A 52 -21.64 -8.23 4.53
C GLY A 52 -21.36 -6.87 5.20
N CYS A 53 -22.43 -6.13 5.43
CA CYS A 53 -22.37 -4.85 6.12
C CYS A 53 -23.55 -4.68 7.08
N CYS A 54 -23.39 -3.79 8.05
CA CYS A 54 -24.44 -3.46 9.01
C CYS A 54 -24.47 -1.95 9.25
N ILE A 55 -25.69 -1.38 9.28
CA ILE A 55 -25.93 0.01 9.64
C ILE A 55 -26.87 0.00 10.84
N LYS A 56 -26.40 0.52 12.00
CA LYS A 56 -27.20 0.64 13.22
C LYS A 56 -27.00 2.04 13.83
N GLY A 57 -27.99 2.89 13.72
CA GLY A 57 -27.88 4.30 14.14
C GLY A 57 -26.75 5.01 13.41
N SER A 58 -25.82 5.57 14.14
CA SER A 58 -24.62 6.24 13.61
C SER A 58 -23.47 5.27 13.29
N ASN A 59 -23.60 3.97 13.58
CA ASN A 59 -22.55 3.00 13.34
C ASN A 59 -22.67 2.38 11.96
N ARG A 60 -21.56 2.34 11.20
CA ARG A 60 -21.41 1.65 9.93
C ARG A 60 -20.35 0.58 10.08
N MET A 61 -20.71 -0.65 9.86
CA MET A 61 -19.81 -1.80 10.06
C MET A 61 -19.71 -2.61 8.77
N LEU A 62 -18.49 -2.92 8.39
CA LEU A 62 -18.18 -3.87 7.33
C LEU A 62 -17.73 -5.18 7.96
N VAL A 63 -18.22 -6.29 7.47
CA VAL A 63 -17.94 -7.64 7.98
C VAL A 63 -17.14 -8.39 6.92
N TYR A 64 -15.92 -8.77 7.26
CA TYR A 64 -14.97 -9.47 6.38
C TYR A 64 -14.66 -10.87 6.90
N GLU A 65 -14.13 -11.71 6.03
CA GLU A 65 -13.45 -12.93 6.48
C GLU A 65 -12.38 -12.59 7.53
N TYR A 66 -12.21 -13.50 8.50
CA TYR A 66 -11.20 -13.33 9.55
C TYR A 66 -9.88 -13.93 9.08
N LEU A 67 -8.80 -13.15 9.17
CA LEU A 67 -7.46 -13.54 8.78
C LEU A 67 -6.57 -13.62 10.02
N GLU A 68 -6.08 -14.82 10.32
CA GLU A 68 -5.48 -15.19 11.60
C GLU A 68 -4.14 -14.52 11.85
N ASN A 69 -3.36 -14.32 10.79
CA ASN A 69 -1.98 -13.85 10.90
C ASN A 69 -1.84 -12.33 10.75
N ASN A 70 -2.96 -11.60 10.87
CA ASN A 70 -2.95 -10.13 10.83
C ASN A 70 -2.35 -9.56 9.52
N SER A 71 -1.79 -8.34 9.59
CA SER A 71 -1.16 -7.69 8.45
C SER A 71 0.30 -8.09 8.30
N LEU A 72 0.77 -8.04 7.05
CA LEU A 72 2.16 -8.21 6.68
C LEU A 72 3.08 -7.21 7.42
N ALA A 73 2.60 -5.99 7.68
CA ALA A 73 3.35 -5.01 8.47
C ALA A 73 3.64 -5.51 9.90
N LYS A 74 2.71 -6.25 10.52
CA LYS A 74 2.95 -6.86 11.85
C LYS A 74 3.95 -8.01 11.75
N ALA A 75 3.90 -8.78 10.67
CA ALA A 75 4.84 -9.88 10.45
C ALA A 75 6.26 -9.37 10.18
N LEU A 76 6.44 -8.27 9.43
CA LEU A 76 7.76 -7.73 9.09
C LEU A 76 8.32 -6.79 10.17
N PHE A 77 7.50 -5.90 10.73
CA PHE A 77 7.94 -4.76 11.55
C PHE A 77 7.45 -4.82 13.00
N GLY A 78 6.71 -5.85 13.36
CA GLY A 78 6.17 -6.04 14.72
C GLY A 78 7.26 -6.32 15.76
N GLN A 79 6.85 -6.47 17.01
CA GLN A 79 7.77 -6.85 18.09
C GLN A 79 8.39 -8.21 17.81
N LYS A 80 9.73 -8.32 17.88
CA LYS A 80 10.48 -9.57 17.57
C LYS A 80 9.95 -10.81 18.27
N SER A 81 9.50 -10.68 19.53
CA SER A 81 8.96 -11.77 20.32
C SER A 81 7.56 -12.27 19.89
N ARG A 82 6.88 -11.55 19.01
CA ARG A 82 5.49 -11.84 18.59
C ARG A 82 5.29 -11.91 17.10
N ARG A 83 6.35 -11.69 16.30
CA ARG A 83 6.22 -11.73 14.85
C ARG A 83 6.43 -13.14 14.31
N ILE A 84 5.74 -13.41 13.21
CA ILE A 84 5.87 -14.65 12.46
C ILE A 84 7.20 -14.61 11.73
N HIS A 85 7.98 -15.71 11.80
CA HIS A 85 9.18 -15.83 11.02
C HIS A 85 8.81 -16.08 9.55
N LEU A 86 9.21 -15.15 8.66
CA LEU A 86 9.04 -15.25 7.22
C LEU A 86 10.39 -15.56 6.58
N ASP A 87 10.61 -16.82 6.22
CA ASP A 87 11.71 -17.26 5.38
C ASP A 87 11.54 -16.77 3.93
N TRP A 88 12.54 -17.00 3.08
CA TRP A 88 12.49 -16.53 1.70
C TRP A 88 11.31 -17.13 0.89
N PRO A 89 11.05 -18.44 0.90
CA PRO A 89 9.91 -19.01 0.19
C PRO A 89 8.57 -18.37 0.53
N ARG A 90 8.33 -18.05 1.80
CA ARG A 90 7.11 -17.34 2.25
C ARG A 90 7.08 -15.90 1.77
N ARG A 91 8.21 -15.18 1.83
CA ARG A 91 8.30 -13.80 1.33
C ARG A 91 8.07 -13.75 -0.18
N ALA A 92 8.64 -14.66 -0.94
CA ALA A 92 8.41 -14.77 -2.38
C ALA A 92 6.93 -15.07 -2.70
N ALA A 93 6.33 -16.04 -2.01
CA ALA A 93 4.91 -16.37 -2.16
C ALA A 93 3.99 -15.19 -1.83
N ILE A 94 4.32 -14.39 -0.80
CA ILE A 94 3.59 -13.17 -0.44
C ILE A 94 3.70 -12.10 -1.55
N CYS A 95 4.89 -11.89 -2.12
CA CYS A 95 5.06 -10.97 -3.25
C CYS A 95 4.22 -11.41 -4.45
N ILE A 96 4.33 -12.68 -4.85
CA ILE A 96 3.63 -13.24 -6.02
C ILE A 96 2.11 -13.21 -5.83
N GLY A 97 1.61 -13.66 -4.67
CA GLY A 97 0.17 -13.63 -4.38
C GLY A 97 -0.39 -12.21 -4.35
N THR A 98 0.34 -11.25 -3.77
CA THR A 98 -0.07 -9.84 -3.80
C THR A 98 -0.09 -9.30 -5.24
N ALA A 99 0.90 -9.66 -6.07
CA ALA A 99 0.92 -9.30 -7.49
C ALA A 99 -0.29 -9.87 -8.25
N HIS A 100 -0.68 -11.12 -7.99
CA HIS A 100 -1.87 -11.73 -8.57
C HIS A 100 -3.16 -10.98 -8.19
N GLY A 101 -3.33 -10.65 -6.90
CA GLY A 101 -4.49 -9.87 -6.45
C GLY A 101 -4.58 -8.51 -7.13
N LEU A 102 -3.44 -7.84 -7.31
CA LEU A 102 -3.39 -6.54 -7.95
C LEU A 102 -3.56 -6.64 -9.49
N ALA A 103 -3.02 -7.69 -10.12
CA ALA A 103 -3.24 -7.96 -11.54
C ALA A 103 -4.73 -8.20 -11.84
N PHE A 104 -5.42 -8.97 -10.99
CA PHE A 104 -6.85 -9.17 -11.08
C PHE A 104 -7.62 -7.83 -11.02
N LEU A 105 -7.33 -6.96 -10.05
CA LEU A 105 -7.99 -5.66 -9.93
C LEU A 105 -7.78 -4.76 -11.15
N HIS A 106 -6.58 -4.80 -11.74
CA HIS A 106 -6.19 -3.92 -12.84
C HIS A 106 -6.66 -4.40 -14.21
N GLU A 107 -6.79 -5.71 -14.42
CA GLU A 107 -6.87 -6.28 -15.77
C GLU A 107 -8.03 -7.29 -15.95
N GLU A 108 -8.62 -7.82 -14.87
CA GLU A 108 -9.67 -8.84 -14.94
C GLU A 108 -10.99 -8.41 -14.28
N ALA A 109 -10.92 -7.53 -13.27
CA ALA A 109 -12.12 -6.99 -12.63
C ALA A 109 -12.87 -6.06 -13.60
N GLU A 110 -14.20 -6.18 -13.66
CA GLU A 110 -15.06 -5.31 -14.47
C GLU A 110 -16.06 -4.57 -13.58
N PRO A 111 -15.95 -3.24 -13.52
CA PRO A 111 -14.92 -2.37 -14.10
C PRO A 111 -13.57 -2.51 -13.38
N HIS A 112 -12.46 -2.16 -14.05
CA HIS A 112 -11.13 -2.17 -13.46
C HIS A 112 -11.05 -1.28 -12.20
N ILE A 113 -10.20 -1.67 -11.25
CA ILE A 113 -10.08 -0.98 -9.97
C ILE A 113 -8.63 -0.59 -9.72
N VAL A 114 -8.40 0.67 -9.33
CA VAL A 114 -7.13 1.15 -8.76
C VAL A 114 -7.28 1.27 -7.25
N HIS A 115 -6.42 0.59 -6.49
CA HIS A 115 -6.54 0.46 -5.03
C HIS A 115 -6.13 1.74 -4.29
N ARG A 116 -5.07 2.42 -4.71
CA ARG A 116 -4.53 3.70 -4.21
C ARG A 116 -3.84 3.67 -2.85
N ASP A 117 -3.89 2.55 -2.12
CA ASP A 117 -3.25 2.44 -0.80
C ASP A 117 -2.60 1.07 -0.59
N ILE A 118 -1.86 0.58 -1.60
CA ILE A 118 -1.07 -0.65 -1.50
C ILE A 118 0.11 -0.40 -0.54
N LYS A 119 0.16 -1.19 0.53
CA LYS A 119 1.19 -1.12 1.60
C LYS A 119 1.15 -2.36 2.48
N ALA A 120 2.21 -2.60 3.25
CA ALA A 120 2.32 -3.78 4.11
C ALA A 120 1.19 -3.92 5.17
N SER A 121 0.60 -2.82 5.65
CA SER A 121 -0.52 -2.89 6.61
C SER A 121 -1.86 -3.27 5.98
N ASN A 122 -2.00 -3.15 4.66
CA ASN A 122 -3.21 -3.48 3.92
C ASN A 122 -3.12 -4.84 3.21
N VAL A 123 -1.98 -5.53 3.29
CA VAL A 123 -1.85 -6.94 2.94
C VAL A 123 -2.01 -7.76 4.21
N LEU A 124 -3.07 -8.56 4.27
CA LEU A 124 -3.38 -9.44 5.40
C LEU A 124 -2.97 -10.87 5.07
N LEU A 125 -2.65 -11.66 6.10
CA LEU A 125 -2.21 -13.03 5.95
C LEU A 125 -3.23 -13.98 6.59
N ASP A 126 -3.69 -14.98 5.84
CA ASP A 126 -4.55 -16.03 6.38
C ASP A 126 -3.75 -17.05 7.20
N LYS A 127 -4.41 -18.12 7.66
CA LYS A 127 -3.78 -19.18 8.48
C LYS A 127 -2.57 -19.85 7.78
N ASP A 128 -2.58 -19.94 6.45
CA ASP A 128 -1.54 -20.56 5.63
C ASP A 128 -0.53 -19.54 5.10
N LEU A 129 -0.59 -18.29 5.59
CA LEU A 129 0.23 -17.13 5.17
C LEU A 129 -0.04 -16.70 3.71
N VAL A 130 -1.19 -17.05 3.13
CA VAL A 130 -1.60 -16.55 1.82
C VAL A 130 -1.93 -15.06 1.95
N PRO A 131 -1.32 -14.19 1.12
CA PRO A 131 -1.57 -12.76 1.18
C PRO A 131 -2.93 -12.39 0.57
N LYS A 132 -3.65 -11.50 1.22
CA LYS A 132 -4.91 -10.95 0.76
C LYS A 132 -4.90 -9.43 0.89
N ILE A 133 -5.12 -8.73 -0.23
CA ILE A 133 -5.21 -7.26 -0.26
C ILE A 133 -6.56 -6.85 0.35
N GLY A 134 -6.53 -5.92 1.29
CA GLY A 134 -7.73 -5.36 1.95
C GLY A 134 -7.67 -3.84 2.05
N ASP A 135 -8.70 -3.26 2.65
CA ASP A 135 -8.88 -1.80 2.84
C ASP A 135 -9.09 -1.02 1.53
N PHE A 136 -10.24 -1.23 0.90
CA PHE A 136 -10.64 -0.58 -0.35
C PHE A 136 -11.27 0.81 -0.17
N GLY A 137 -11.18 1.42 1.02
CA GLY A 137 -11.79 2.71 1.34
C GLY A 137 -11.34 3.89 0.47
N LEU A 138 -10.19 3.77 -0.18
CA LEU A 138 -9.63 4.76 -1.11
C LEU A 138 -9.71 4.31 -2.58
N ALA A 139 -10.18 3.11 -2.88
CA ALA A 139 -10.18 2.55 -4.22
C ALA A 139 -11.06 3.37 -5.20
N LYS A 140 -10.76 3.26 -6.49
CA LYS A 140 -11.51 3.91 -7.57
C LYS A 140 -11.69 2.99 -8.76
N LEU A 141 -12.87 3.03 -9.34
CA LEU A 141 -13.12 2.45 -10.67
C LEU A 141 -12.28 3.19 -11.71
N PHE A 142 -11.69 2.43 -12.61
CA PHE A 142 -10.84 2.95 -13.67
C PHE A 142 -11.40 2.55 -15.03
N PRO A 143 -12.19 3.43 -15.68
CA PRO A 143 -12.79 3.14 -16.98
C PRO A 143 -11.72 2.94 -18.07
N ASP A 144 -11.99 2.05 -19.04
CA ASP A 144 -11.03 1.70 -20.08
C ASP A 144 -10.76 2.81 -21.10
N ASN A 145 -11.72 3.73 -21.22
CA ASN A 145 -11.65 4.84 -22.17
C ASN A 145 -10.87 6.06 -21.67
N VAL A 146 -10.23 5.98 -20.47
CA VAL A 146 -9.47 7.11 -19.91
C VAL A 146 -8.00 6.71 -19.70
N THR A 147 -7.12 7.67 -19.93
CA THR A 147 -5.67 7.51 -19.68
C THR A 147 -5.30 7.74 -18.23
N HIS A 148 -6.06 8.57 -17.53
CA HIS A 148 -5.88 8.89 -16.10
C HIS A 148 -7.17 9.46 -15.51
N ILE A 149 -7.27 9.43 -14.18
CA ILE A 149 -8.33 10.08 -13.42
C ILE A 149 -7.72 11.24 -12.63
N SER A 150 -8.17 12.48 -12.91
CA SER A 150 -7.81 13.63 -12.06
C SER A 150 -8.55 13.54 -10.75
N THR A 151 -7.84 13.44 -9.64
CA THR A 151 -8.46 13.26 -8.32
C THR A 151 -7.57 13.83 -7.21
N ARG A 152 -8.20 14.16 -6.07
CA ARG A 152 -7.43 14.51 -4.87
C ARG A 152 -6.49 13.37 -4.51
N VAL A 153 -5.22 13.70 -4.26
CA VAL A 153 -4.20 12.76 -3.82
C VAL A 153 -4.62 12.14 -2.48
N ALA A 154 -4.56 10.83 -2.40
CA ALA A 154 -4.81 10.05 -1.20
C ALA A 154 -3.94 8.81 -1.23
N GLY A 155 -3.64 8.25 -0.07
CA GLY A 155 -2.73 7.11 0.11
C GLY A 155 -1.71 7.39 1.21
N THR A 156 -0.74 6.53 1.33
CA THR A 156 0.26 6.54 2.41
C THR A 156 1.61 7.08 1.92
N MET A 157 2.14 8.09 2.60
CA MET A 157 3.50 8.61 2.31
C MET A 157 4.53 7.48 2.36
N GLY A 158 5.50 7.52 1.46
CA GLY A 158 6.49 6.45 1.27
C GLY A 158 6.10 5.42 0.22
N TYR A 159 4.79 5.30 -0.13
CA TYR A 159 4.29 4.43 -1.20
C TYR A 159 3.69 5.20 -2.38
N LEU A 160 3.46 6.49 -2.24
CA LEU A 160 2.85 7.31 -3.29
C LEU A 160 3.76 7.47 -4.49
N ALA A 161 3.25 7.14 -5.67
CA ALA A 161 3.93 7.41 -6.94
C ALA A 161 4.09 8.92 -7.15
N PRO A 162 5.28 9.40 -7.59
CA PRO A 162 5.57 10.83 -7.68
C PRO A 162 4.63 11.61 -8.58
N GLU A 163 4.30 11.06 -9.75
CA GLU A 163 3.37 11.70 -10.70
C GLU A 163 1.96 11.84 -10.13
N TYR A 164 1.53 10.84 -9.36
CA TYR A 164 0.23 10.91 -8.69
C TYR A 164 0.25 11.92 -7.55
N ALA A 165 1.30 11.94 -6.73
CA ALA A 165 1.43 12.86 -5.61
C ALA A 165 1.55 14.33 -6.06
N LEU A 166 2.26 14.60 -7.15
CA LEU A 166 2.53 15.95 -7.64
C LEU A 166 1.41 16.49 -8.54
N LEU A 167 0.85 15.64 -9.41
CA LEU A 167 -0.10 16.08 -10.44
C LEU A 167 -1.55 15.65 -10.17
N GLY A 168 -1.80 14.78 -9.19
CA GLY A 168 -3.12 14.23 -8.93
C GLY A 168 -3.65 13.32 -10.06
N GLN A 169 -2.78 12.89 -10.97
CA GLN A 169 -3.11 12.00 -12.10
C GLN A 169 -3.03 10.55 -11.67
N LEU A 170 -4.16 9.97 -11.34
CA LEU A 170 -4.27 8.57 -10.94
C LEU A 170 -4.30 7.66 -12.15
N THR A 171 -3.43 6.66 -12.16
CA THR A 171 -3.39 5.56 -13.14
C THR A 171 -3.16 4.24 -12.42
N LYS A 172 -3.36 3.11 -13.11
CA LYS A 172 -2.95 1.78 -12.61
C LYS A 172 -1.46 1.73 -12.24
N LYS A 173 -0.62 2.57 -12.88
CA LYS A 173 0.82 2.65 -12.63
C LYS A 173 1.18 3.23 -11.24
N ALA A 174 0.24 3.93 -10.59
CA ALA A 174 0.43 4.39 -9.21
C ALA A 174 0.46 3.21 -8.22
N ASP A 175 -0.45 2.23 -8.37
CA ASP A 175 -0.44 1.02 -7.55
C ASP A 175 0.79 0.14 -7.81
N ILE A 176 1.27 0.11 -9.07
CA ILE A 176 2.49 -0.62 -9.44
C ILE A 176 3.72 -0.04 -8.72
N TYR A 177 3.81 1.29 -8.63
CA TYR A 177 4.86 1.93 -7.85
C TYR A 177 4.78 1.53 -6.37
N SER A 178 3.59 1.63 -5.78
CA SER A 178 3.35 1.23 -4.39
C SER A 178 3.69 -0.25 -4.14
N PHE A 179 3.39 -1.12 -5.10
CA PHE A 179 3.75 -2.53 -5.07
C PHE A 179 5.28 -2.73 -5.10
N GLY A 180 6.00 -1.98 -5.94
CA GLY A 180 7.48 -2.02 -5.96
C GLY A 180 8.08 -1.68 -4.60
N VAL A 181 7.59 -0.60 -3.96
CA VAL A 181 7.99 -0.23 -2.58
C VAL A 181 7.70 -1.36 -1.60
N LEU A 182 6.51 -1.98 -1.68
CA LEU A 182 6.13 -3.10 -0.83
C LEU A 182 7.06 -4.31 -0.98
N VAL A 183 7.46 -4.65 -2.21
CA VAL A 183 8.43 -5.74 -2.46
C VAL A 183 9.77 -5.44 -1.79
N LEU A 184 10.27 -4.21 -1.87
CA LEU A 184 11.49 -3.81 -1.17
C LEU A 184 11.36 -3.92 0.36
N GLU A 185 10.21 -3.58 0.93
CA GLU A 185 9.94 -3.79 2.36
C GLU A 185 9.96 -5.26 2.76
N ILE A 186 9.37 -6.14 1.92
CA ILE A 186 9.34 -7.59 2.15
C ILE A 186 10.76 -8.17 2.13
N ILE A 187 11.59 -7.75 1.18
CA ILE A 187 12.96 -8.25 1.04
C ILE A 187 13.86 -7.74 2.16
N SER A 188 13.77 -6.45 2.47
CA SER A 188 14.69 -5.79 3.40
C SER A 188 14.30 -5.91 4.87
N GLY A 189 13.05 -6.28 5.19
CA GLY A 189 12.53 -6.20 6.55
C GLY A 189 12.46 -4.77 7.11
N ARG A 190 12.57 -3.75 6.25
CA ARG A 190 12.62 -2.32 6.63
C ARG A 190 11.40 -1.59 6.12
N SER A 191 10.83 -0.72 6.96
CA SER A 191 9.64 0.06 6.60
C SER A 191 10.02 1.32 5.81
N SER A 192 9.35 1.55 4.69
CA SER A 192 9.47 2.77 3.86
C SER A 192 8.92 4.03 4.53
N THR A 193 8.07 3.87 5.55
CA THR A 193 7.42 5.00 6.26
C THR A 193 8.14 5.40 7.55
N LYS A 194 9.02 4.55 8.08
CA LYS A 194 9.84 4.87 9.25
C LYS A 194 11.10 5.57 8.77
N ALA A 195 11.30 6.77 9.31
CA ALA A 195 12.38 7.69 8.95
C ALA A 195 13.67 7.04 8.43
N ALA A 196 14.18 7.68 7.43
CA ALA A 196 15.54 7.73 6.96
C ALA A 196 16.55 6.73 7.54
N TRP A 197 17.12 5.94 6.67
CA TRP A 197 18.17 4.98 6.97
C TRP A 197 19.53 5.62 6.71
N GLY A 198 20.40 5.63 7.72
CA GLY A 198 21.74 6.18 7.62
C GLY A 198 21.83 7.70 7.81
N GLU A 199 23.04 8.27 7.68
CA GLU A 199 23.31 9.69 7.87
C GLU A 199 22.62 10.60 6.85
N ASP A 200 22.26 10.08 5.67
CA ASP A 200 21.70 10.83 4.53
C ASP A 200 20.18 10.90 4.46
N LEU A 201 19.44 10.39 5.46
CA LEU A 201 17.97 10.44 5.47
C LEU A 201 17.31 9.87 4.17
N MET A 202 17.89 8.83 3.59
CA MET A 202 17.49 8.26 2.31
C MET A 202 16.24 7.36 2.46
N VAL A 203 15.27 7.47 1.54
CA VAL A 203 14.12 6.55 1.51
C VAL A 203 14.54 5.19 0.93
N LEU A 204 13.79 4.13 1.27
CA LEU A 204 14.14 2.75 0.90
C LEU A 204 14.40 2.56 -0.60
N VAL A 205 13.62 3.22 -1.45
CA VAL A 205 13.76 3.12 -2.92
C VAL A 205 15.06 3.78 -3.40
N GLU A 206 15.42 4.96 -2.87
CA GLU A 206 16.68 5.65 -3.20
C GLU A 206 17.89 4.83 -2.73
N TRP A 207 17.81 4.27 -1.53
CA TRP A 207 18.87 3.42 -1.01
C TRP A 207 19.07 2.17 -1.87
N THR A 208 17.99 1.51 -2.30
CA THR A 208 18.08 0.37 -3.20
C THR A 208 18.71 0.76 -4.55
N TRP A 209 18.35 1.92 -5.10
CA TRP A 209 18.93 2.41 -6.35
C TRP A 209 20.43 2.68 -6.21
N LYS A 210 20.87 3.31 -5.11
CA LYS A 210 22.30 3.50 -4.81
C LYS A 210 23.03 2.16 -4.75
N MET A 211 22.45 1.14 -4.13
CA MET A 211 23.04 -0.20 -4.10
C MET A 211 23.10 -0.85 -5.51
N GLN A 212 22.14 -0.56 -6.37
CA GLN A 212 22.19 -0.99 -7.79
C GLN A 212 23.35 -0.32 -8.55
N GLU A 213 23.57 0.98 -8.37
CA GLU A 213 24.66 1.73 -9.00
C GLU A 213 26.04 1.27 -8.50
N GLU A 214 26.14 0.79 -7.26
CA GLU A 214 27.35 0.28 -6.63
C GLU A 214 27.54 -1.25 -6.82
N ASP A 215 26.65 -1.93 -7.56
CA ASP A 215 26.63 -3.39 -7.75
C ASP A 215 26.57 -4.19 -6.43
N ARG A 216 25.83 -3.66 -5.45
CA ARG A 216 25.74 -4.15 -4.06
C ARG A 216 24.30 -4.45 -3.64
N LEU A 217 23.43 -4.85 -4.55
CA LEU A 217 21.98 -5.03 -4.28
C LEU A 217 21.67 -6.01 -3.14
N LEU A 218 22.48 -7.05 -2.94
CA LEU A 218 22.22 -8.01 -1.86
C LEU A 218 22.36 -7.43 -0.45
N GLU A 219 23.00 -6.27 -0.30
CA GLU A 219 23.12 -5.61 1.00
C GLU A 219 21.79 -5.02 1.52
N ILE A 220 20.77 -4.91 0.67
CA ILE A 220 19.45 -4.50 1.13
C ILE A 220 18.68 -5.63 1.81
N VAL A 221 19.08 -6.89 1.63
CA VAL A 221 18.37 -8.06 2.15
C VAL A 221 18.34 -8.04 3.67
N ASP A 222 17.18 -8.42 4.23
CA ASP A 222 16.97 -8.52 5.67
C ASP A 222 18.04 -9.44 6.31
N PRO A 223 18.83 -8.94 7.26
CA PRO A 223 19.84 -9.76 7.97
C PRO A 223 19.26 -11.00 8.70
N GLU A 224 17.93 -11.03 8.93
CA GLU A 224 17.26 -12.18 9.53
C GLU A 224 17.00 -13.32 8.50
N LEU A 225 17.17 -13.06 7.20
CA LEU A 225 17.13 -14.08 6.15
C LEU A 225 18.51 -14.75 6.04
N VAL A 226 18.65 -15.92 6.66
CA VAL A 226 19.92 -16.66 6.70
C VAL A 226 20.17 -17.44 5.41
N GLU A 227 19.11 -18.00 4.81
CA GLU A 227 19.19 -18.84 3.61
C GLU A 227 18.23 -18.33 2.54
N TYR A 228 18.74 -18.02 1.36
CA TYR A 228 17.95 -17.61 0.20
C TYR A 228 18.71 -17.82 -1.12
N PRO A 229 18.03 -18.09 -2.25
CA PRO A 229 18.64 -18.13 -3.57
C PRO A 229 18.98 -16.73 -4.05
N GLU A 230 20.24 -16.36 -4.10
CA GLU A 230 20.68 -14.99 -4.45
C GLU A 230 20.12 -14.53 -5.81
N THR A 231 20.15 -15.41 -6.82
CA THR A 231 19.63 -15.09 -8.16
C THR A 231 18.15 -14.74 -8.16
N GLU A 232 17.36 -15.44 -7.35
CA GLU A 232 15.93 -15.17 -7.23
C GLU A 232 15.69 -13.85 -6.47
N VAL A 233 16.38 -13.64 -5.35
CA VAL A 233 16.28 -12.39 -4.58
C VAL A 233 16.68 -11.20 -5.42
N LEU A 234 17.78 -11.27 -6.16
CA LEU A 234 18.21 -10.23 -7.10
C LEU A 234 17.13 -9.93 -8.15
N ARG A 235 16.50 -10.99 -8.70
CA ARG A 235 15.37 -10.82 -9.65
C ARG A 235 14.24 -10.04 -9.01
N PHE A 236 13.82 -10.37 -7.78
CA PHE A 236 12.74 -9.67 -7.07
C PHE A 236 13.09 -8.20 -6.79
N ILE A 237 14.33 -7.91 -6.39
CA ILE A 237 14.81 -6.53 -6.19
C ILE A 237 14.72 -5.74 -7.52
N LYS A 238 15.21 -6.32 -8.63
CA LYS A 238 15.18 -5.69 -9.93
C LYS A 238 13.74 -5.45 -10.42
N VAL A 239 12.83 -6.40 -10.21
CA VAL A 239 11.40 -6.21 -10.50
C VAL A 239 10.82 -5.04 -9.70
N ALA A 240 11.17 -4.90 -8.43
CA ALA A 240 10.77 -3.75 -7.63
C ALA A 240 11.32 -2.43 -8.18
N LEU A 241 12.57 -2.41 -8.65
CA LEU A 241 13.16 -1.24 -9.32
C LEU A 241 12.42 -0.89 -10.62
N PHE A 242 12.04 -1.89 -11.45
CA PHE A 242 11.19 -1.66 -12.62
C PHE A 242 9.83 -1.04 -12.25
N CYS A 243 9.24 -1.47 -11.14
CA CYS A 243 7.97 -0.94 -10.66
C CYS A 243 8.09 0.51 -10.14
N THR A 244 9.25 0.93 -9.65
CA THR A 244 9.46 2.25 -9.02
C THR A 244 10.12 3.29 -9.93
N GLN A 245 10.30 3.01 -11.22
CA GLN A 245 10.85 3.97 -12.20
C GLN A 245 10.10 5.30 -12.18
N ALA A 246 10.83 6.41 -12.41
CA ALA A 246 10.28 7.76 -12.40
C ALA A 246 9.17 7.95 -13.43
N ALA A 247 9.41 7.52 -14.66
CA ALA A 247 8.45 7.60 -15.75
C ALA A 247 7.42 6.47 -15.63
N SER A 248 6.17 6.80 -15.36
CA SER A 248 5.11 5.81 -15.11
C SER A 248 4.88 4.86 -16.30
N PHE A 249 5.06 5.32 -17.53
CA PHE A 249 4.90 4.48 -18.74
C PHE A 249 5.97 3.38 -18.87
N GLN A 250 7.13 3.55 -18.24
CA GLN A 250 8.21 2.55 -18.23
C GLN A 250 7.95 1.41 -17.23
N ARG A 251 7.07 1.63 -16.24
CA ARG A 251 6.71 0.59 -15.27
C ARG A 251 5.94 -0.52 -15.98
N PRO A 252 6.22 -1.81 -15.70
CA PRO A 252 5.46 -2.93 -16.27
C PRO A 252 3.97 -2.89 -15.88
N SER A 253 3.11 -3.65 -16.55
CA SER A 253 1.76 -3.96 -16.05
C SER A 253 1.85 -4.97 -14.91
N MET A 254 0.78 -5.13 -14.10
CA MET A 254 0.80 -6.13 -13.03
C MET A 254 0.88 -7.56 -13.56
N LYS A 255 0.29 -7.85 -14.71
CA LYS A 255 0.43 -9.15 -15.38
C LYS A 255 1.88 -9.45 -15.77
N GLN A 256 2.59 -8.45 -16.32
CA GLN A 256 4.03 -8.56 -16.59
C GLN A 256 4.83 -8.76 -15.28
N VAL A 257 4.48 -8.04 -14.20
CA VAL A 257 5.12 -8.21 -12.89
C VAL A 257 4.96 -9.63 -12.37
N VAL A 258 3.75 -10.22 -12.47
CA VAL A 258 3.51 -11.63 -12.11
C VAL A 258 4.43 -12.55 -12.90
N GLU A 259 4.56 -12.34 -14.21
CA GLU A 259 5.47 -13.15 -15.05
C GLU A 259 6.94 -12.99 -14.62
N MET A 260 7.38 -11.75 -14.39
CA MET A 260 8.75 -11.43 -13.96
C MET A 260 9.11 -12.05 -12.61
N LEU A 261 8.15 -12.17 -11.69
CA LEU A 261 8.36 -12.80 -10.37
C LEU A 261 8.27 -14.33 -10.42
N SER A 262 7.37 -14.89 -11.25
CA SER A 262 7.06 -16.32 -11.25
C SER A 262 7.91 -17.16 -12.19
N LYS A 263 8.56 -16.55 -13.18
CA LYS A 263 9.36 -17.23 -14.20
C LYS A 263 10.83 -16.80 -14.13
N GLU A 264 11.73 -17.71 -14.45
CA GLU A 264 13.13 -17.37 -14.68
C GLU A 264 13.30 -16.71 -16.05
N ILE A 265 12.98 -15.41 -16.12
CA ILE A 265 13.16 -14.61 -17.33
C ILE A 265 14.37 -13.67 -17.17
N ILE A 266 15.07 -13.45 -18.27
CA ILE A 266 16.16 -12.46 -18.32
C ILE A 266 15.52 -11.08 -18.35
N LEU A 267 15.79 -10.27 -17.32
CA LEU A 267 15.35 -8.88 -17.29
C LEU A 267 16.33 -8.01 -18.08
N ASP A 268 15.80 -7.13 -18.94
CA ASP A 268 16.63 -6.15 -19.64
C ASP A 268 17.05 -5.02 -18.69
N GLU A 269 18.14 -5.22 -17.98
CA GLU A 269 18.68 -4.27 -17.00
C GLU A 269 19.04 -2.91 -17.63
N LYS A 270 19.30 -2.85 -18.93
CA LYS A 270 19.59 -1.59 -19.65
C LYS A 270 18.36 -0.67 -19.73
N ALA A 271 17.17 -1.24 -19.57
CA ALA A 271 15.91 -0.51 -19.51
C ALA A 271 15.61 0.08 -18.11
N LEU A 272 16.40 -0.27 -17.07
CA LEU A 272 16.26 0.32 -15.76
C LEU A 272 16.66 1.79 -15.75
N THR A 273 15.79 2.62 -15.18
CA THR A 273 16.04 4.06 -15.00
C THR A 273 15.89 4.43 -13.52
N PRO A 274 16.49 5.54 -13.06
CA PRO A 274 16.38 5.99 -11.68
C PRO A 274 14.93 6.06 -11.20
N PRO A 275 14.67 5.73 -9.93
CA PRO A 275 13.33 5.76 -9.36
C PRO A 275 12.80 7.18 -9.25
N GLY A 276 11.48 7.31 -9.30
CA GLY A 276 10.81 8.53 -8.91
C GLY A 276 10.70 8.63 -7.39
N VAL A 277 11.18 9.72 -6.81
CA VAL A 277 11.13 9.93 -5.36
C VAL A 277 10.56 11.30 -5.02
N LEU A 278 9.66 11.34 -4.05
CA LEU A 278 9.15 12.57 -3.47
C LEU A 278 10.18 13.10 -2.44
N LYS A 279 10.95 14.10 -2.82
CA LYS A 279 11.81 14.78 -1.85
C LYS A 279 10.95 15.65 -0.93
N ASN A 280 11.13 15.51 0.39
CA ASN A 280 10.49 16.38 1.36
C ASN A 280 10.89 17.83 1.10
N MET A 281 9.95 18.68 0.66
CA MET A 281 10.17 20.09 0.35
C MET A 281 10.43 20.96 1.59
N ASP A 282 10.40 20.43 2.82
CA ASP A 282 10.42 21.22 4.06
C ASP A 282 11.82 21.54 4.63
N ARG A 283 12.93 21.29 3.89
CA ARG A 283 14.28 21.52 4.45
C ARG A 283 15.13 22.62 3.80
N THR A 284 14.65 23.37 2.82
CA THR A 284 15.47 24.38 2.12
C THR A 284 15.14 25.84 2.46
N SER A 285 14.54 26.15 3.61
CA SER A 285 14.34 27.55 4.04
C SER A 285 15.14 27.96 5.28
N ARG A 286 16.36 27.42 5.45
CA ARG A 286 17.35 28.02 6.38
C ARG A 286 18.74 27.98 5.77
N GLY A 287 19.11 29.11 5.16
CA GLY A 287 20.52 29.45 4.91
C GLY A 287 20.88 29.55 3.43
N SER A 288 20.62 30.71 2.83
CA SER A 288 21.59 31.44 2.01
C SER A 288 20.91 32.71 1.47
N SER A 289 21.23 33.84 2.06
CA SER A 289 21.02 35.17 1.50
C SER A 289 21.98 35.37 0.32
N GLY A 290 21.43 35.47 -0.88
CA GLY A 290 22.18 35.78 -2.11
C GLY A 290 21.22 36.38 -3.12
N SER A 291 21.27 37.67 -3.29
CA SER A 291 20.49 38.54 -4.16
C SER A 291 20.56 38.13 -5.63
N SER A 292 19.41 38.08 -6.29
CA SER A 292 19.24 38.54 -7.67
C SER A 292 17.77 38.81 -7.95
N GLN A 293 17.46 40.06 -8.26
CA GLN A 293 16.16 40.57 -8.67
C GLN A 293 15.72 40.05 -10.04
N SER A 294 14.47 39.67 -10.18
CA SER A 294 13.68 40.01 -11.35
C SER A 294 12.19 39.95 -10.99
N THR A 295 11.57 41.10 -11.11
CA THR A 295 10.16 41.47 -10.98
C THR A 295 9.29 40.71 -11.97
N LEU A 296 8.12 40.24 -11.53
CA LEU A 296 6.83 40.49 -12.20
C LEU A 296 5.65 40.23 -11.25
N VAL A 297 4.81 41.25 -11.21
CA VAL A 297 3.61 41.44 -10.40
C VAL A 297 2.44 40.65 -10.95
N HIS A 298 1.68 39.92 -10.11
CA HIS A 298 0.21 39.98 -10.16
C HIS A 298 -0.46 39.61 -8.84
N LYS A 299 -1.41 40.48 -8.44
CA LYS A 299 -2.26 40.43 -7.24
C LYS A 299 -3.40 39.42 -7.38
N GLY A 300 -3.71 38.71 -6.29
CA GLY A 300 -4.99 38.01 -6.11
C GLY A 300 -5.17 37.56 -4.65
N LYS A 301 -6.24 38.04 -3.99
CA LYS A 301 -6.51 38.06 -2.55
C LYS A 301 -7.10 36.75 -1.99
N HIS A 302 -6.75 36.49 -0.71
CA HIS A 302 -7.49 35.88 0.42
C HIS A 302 -8.12 34.49 0.35
N SER A 303 -7.72 33.56 1.21
CA SER A 303 -8.37 33.34 2.54
C SER A 303 -7.65 32.26 3.37
N THR A 304 -7.64 32.51 4.66
CA THR A 304 -7.04 31.77 5.77
C THR A 304 -7.79 30.48 6.12
N GLY A 305 -7.05 29.43 6.52
CA GLY A 305 -7.61 28.22 7.12
C GLY A 305 -6.54 27.43 7.89
N THR A 306 -6.45 27.68 9.18
CA THR A 306 -5.64 26.96 10.17
C THR A 306 -6.13 25.53 10.36
N GLY A 307 -5.26 24.52 10.21
CA GLY A 307 -5.53 23.13 10.55
C GLY A 307 -4.65 22.68 11.71
N ALA A 308 -5.27 22.33 12.82
CA ALA A 308 -4.63 21.84 14.04
C ALA A 308 -4.29 20.34 13.95
N PHE A 309 -3.11 19.98 14.46
CA PHE A 309 -2.70 18.58 14.69
C PHE A 309 -3.29 18.07 16.00
N ILE A 310 -3.82 16.84 16.01
CA ILE A 310 -4.23 16.14 17.21
C ILE A 310 -3.44 14.84 17.33
N THR A 311 -2.79 14.67 18.47
CA THR A 311 -2.01 13.51 18.92
C THR A 311 -2.89 12.32 19.27
N SER A 312 -2.39 11.12 18.97
CA SER A 312 -3.04 9.83 19.26
C SER A 312 -3.01 9.47 20.73
N THR A 313 -4.16 9.12 21.29
CA THR A 313 -4.31 8.46 22.60
C THR A 313 -4.75 7.00 22.44
N ASN A 314 -4.14 6.12 23.25
CA ASN A 314 -4.43 4.70 23.34
C ASN A 314 -5.87 4.41 23.82
N LEU A 315 -6.57 3.52 23.14
CA LEU A 315 -7.87 3.01 23.60
C LEU A 315 -7.84 1.48 23.74
N HIS A 316 -8.35 1.03 24.89
CA HIS A 316 -8.48 -0.37 25.28
C HIS A 316 -9.42 -1.18 24.37
N SER A 317 -9.06 -2.44 24.14
CA SER A 317 -9.90 -3.41 23.42
C SER A 317 -11.08 -3.86 24.30
N SER A 318 -12.30 -3.54 23.87
CA SER A 318 -13.53 -4.11 24.40
C SER A 318 -14.10 -5.14 23.42
N SER A 319 -14.40 -6.34 23.91
CA SER A 319 -15.10 -7.38 23.16
C SER A 319 -16.59 -7.06 23.08
N LEU A 320 -17.11 -6.89 21.87
CA LEU A 320 -18.56 -6.73 21.65
C LEU A 320 -19.14 -8.06 21.17
N THR A 321 -20.11 -8.57 21.92
CA THR A 321 -20.95 -9.72 21.54
C THR A 321 -22.15 -9.19 20.75
N ILE A 322 -22.26 -9.52 19.46
CA ILE A 322 -23.37 -9.07 18.62
C ILE A 322 -24.40 -10.20 18.54
N THR A 323 -25.58 -9.98 19.15
CA THR A 323 -26.62 -11.00 19.30
C THR A 323 -27.77 -10.92 18.30
N ASP A 324 -27.85 -9.93 17.42
CA ASP A 324 -28.94 -9.77 16.46
C ASP A 324 -28.49 -9.39 15.05
N MET A 325 -28.23 -10.42 14.23
CA MET A 325 -28.20 -10.28 12.77
C MET A 325 -29.09 -11.37 12.15
N GLN A 326 -30.18 -10.98 11.51
CA GLN A 326 -30.94 -11.85 10.61
C GLN A 326 -30.36 -11.75 9.20
N PRO A 327 -30.06 -12.88 8.52
CA PRO A 327 -29.70 -12.85 7.11
C PRO A 327 -30.93 -12.55 6.25
N ARG A 328 -30.77 -11.73 5.25
CA ARG A 328 -31.65 -11.64 4.09
C ARG A 328 -31.01 -12.37 2.93
#